data_23e19ba078d4a67b63ba97d703e26e8f
#
_entry.id   23e19ba078d4a67b63ba97d703e26e8f
#
_cell.length_a   1.000
_cell.length_b   1.000
_cell.length_c   1.000
_cell.angle_alpha   90.00
_cell.angle_beta   90.00
_cell.angle_gamma   90.00
#
_symmetry.space_group_name_H-M   'P 1'
#
loop_
_entity.id
_entity.type
_entity.pdbx_description
1 polymer ?
#
loop_
_entity_poly.entity_id
_entity_poly.type
_entity_poly.pdbx_seq_one_letter_code
_entity_poly.pdbx_strand_id
1 'polypeptide(L)'
;MKKNSSSYHWKWIPSLYFIEGLPWAITMIVSVVLYKNLNISNSDIALYTSWLYLPWVIKPFWSPIIDTVNTKRSWIIGMQLLIGCCLALIGLTIPLESFFKYTLVFFWLIAFSSATQDIAADGLYLLSLSSHDQAWYIGIRNTFYRLAIITGQGLIIIIVGYLTCLLYTSDAADE
;
A
#
# COMPACT_ATOMS: atom_id res chain seq x y z
N MET A 1 -13.10 -35.62 -7.40
CA MET A 1 -11.85 -34.94 -7.00
C MET A 1 -12.01 -33.41 -6.85
N LYS A 2 -12.92 -32.92 -5.95
CA LYS A 2 -13.21 -31.48 -5.78
C LYS A 2 -12.72 -30.88 -4.42
N LYS A 3 -12.06 -31.68 -3.57
CA LYS A 3 -11.74 -31.29 -2.19
C LYS A 3 -10.42 -30.50 -2.01
N ASN A 4 -9.57 -30.43 -3.03
CA ASN A 4 -8.26 -29.73 -2.93
C ASN A 4 -8.26 -28.28 -3.42
N SER A 5 -9.27 -27.81 -4.14
CA SER A 5 -9.28 -26.44 -4.68
C SER A 5 -9.58 -25.39 -3.58
N SER A 6 -10.51 -25.68 -2.69
CA SER A 6 -10.88 -24.77 -1.59
C SER A 6 -9.71 -24.47 -0.63
N SER A 7 -8.93 -25.52 -0.28
CA SER A 7 -7.76 -25.36 0.60
C SER A 7 -6.65 -24.53 -0.06
N TYR A 8 -6.53 -24.57 -1.40
CA TYR A 8 -5.56 -23.77 -2.13
C TYR A 8 -5.94 -22.28 -2.15
N HIS A 9 -7.22 -21.97 -2.39
CA HIS A 9 -7.72 -20.59 -2.43
C HIS A 9 -7.60 -19.89 -1.07
N TRP A 10 -7.80 -20.61 0.03
CA TRP A 10 -7.64 -20.12 1.38
C TRP A 10 -6.22 -19.65 1.73
N LYS A 11 -5.20 -20.17 1.04
CA LYS A 11 -3.81 -19.79 1.30
C LYS A 11 -3.39 -18.49 0.64
N TRP A 12 -3.83 -18.23 -0.60
CA TRP A 12 -3.33 -17.09 -1.34
C TRP A 12 -4.25 -15.86 -1.31
N ILE A 13 -5.58 -16.03 -1.17
CA ILE A 13 -6.52 -14.92 -1.15
C ILE A 13 -6.27 -14.00 0.06
N PRO A 14 -6.19 -14.50 1.32
CA PRO A 14 -5.91 -13.67 2.47
C PRO A 14 -4.60 -12.91 2.37
N SER A 15 -3.52 -13.57 1.96
CA SER A 15 -2.21 -12.95 1.84
C SER A 15 -2.16 -11.91 0.73
N LEU A 16 -2.81 -12.16 -0.41
CA LEU A 16 -2.87 -11.23 -1.53
C LEU A 16 -3.56 -9.92 -1.12
N TYR A 17 -4.74 -10.00 -0.54
CA TYR A 17 -5.50 -8.79 -0.14
C TYR A 17 -4.92 -8.10 1.09
N PHE A 18 -4.22 -8.82 1.95
CA PHE A 18 -3.44 -8.19 3.02
C PHE A 18 -2.28 -7.36 2.46
N ILE A 19 -1.50 -7.92 1.53
CA ILE A 19 -0.38 -7.21 0.89
C ILE A 19 -0.88 -6.04 0.03
N GLU A 20 -2.07 -6.13 -0.56
CA GLU A 20 -2.69 -5.05 -1.34
C GLU A 20 -3.13 -3.86 -0.47
N GLY A 21 -3.66 -4.10 0.72
CA GLY A 21 -4.14 -3.04 1.61
C GLY A 21 -3.02 -2.21 2.26
N LEU A 22 -1.81 -2.76 2.42
CA LEU A 22 -0.69 -2.06 3.06
C LEU A 22 -0.23 -0.81 2.29
N PRO A 23 0.04 -0.85 0.97
CA PRO A 23 0.46 0.34 0.23
C PRO A 23 -0.58 1.46 0.22
N TRP A 24 -1.87 1.10 0.21
CA TRP A 24 -2.94 2.08 0.33
C TRP A 24 -2.87 2.81 1.69
N ALA A 25 -2.75 2.07 2.79
CA ALA A 25 -2.65 2.65 4.12
C ALA A 25 -1.41 3.54 4.28
N ILE A 26 -0.27 3.10 3.74
CA ILE A 26 0.97 3.87 3.75
C ILE A 26 0.79 5.18 2.95
N THR A 27 0.24 5.10 1.76
CA THR A 27 0.07 6.26 0.89
C THR A 27 -0.91 7.27 1.47
N MET A 28 -2.06 6.83 2.00
CA MET A 28 -3.14 7.71 2.43
C MET A 28 -2.99 8.22 3.86
N ILE A 29 -2.38 7.45 4.73
CA ILE A 29 -2.39 7.74 6.17
C ILE A 29 -0.99 8.02 6.70
N VAL A 30 -0.05 7.12 6.41
CA VAL A 30 1.33 7.28 6.91
C VAL A 30 2.01 8.50 6.27
N SER A 31 1.72 8.82 4.99
CA SER A 31 2.23 10.03 4.35
C SER A 31 1.80 11.31 5.10
N VAL A 32 0.53 11.38 5.52
CA VAL A 32 0.01 12.52 6.27
C VAL A 32 0.71 12.65 7.63
N VAL A 33 0.85 11.54 8.35
CA VAL A 33 1.54 11.50 9.66
C VAL A 33 3.01 11.87 9.50
N LEU A 34 3.68 11.35 8.47
CA LEU A 34 5.08 11.65 8.16
C LEU A 34 5.28 13.16 7.93
N TYR A 35 4.50 13.76 7.05
CA TYR A 35 4.61 15.19 6.75
C TYR A 35 4.26 16.07 7.95
N LYS A 36 3.31 15.64 8.78
CA LYS A 36 2.97 16.34 10.01
C LYS A 36 4.14 16.36 11.00
N ASN A 37 4.82 15.22 11.19
CA ASN A 37 5.99 15.11 12.05
C ASN A 37 7.21 15.89 11.53
N LEU A 38 7.28 16.10 10.23
CA LEU A 38 8.32 16.91 9.57
C LEU A 38 7.96 18.40 9.46
N ASN A 39 6.95 18.87 10.22
CA ASN A 39 6.50 20.26 10.33
C ASN A 39 6.04 20.89 9.01
N ILE A 40 5.55 20.10 8.05
CA ILE A 40 4.90 20.63 6.84
C ILE A 40 3.55 21.23 7.22
N SER A 41 3.18 22.35 6.55
CA SER A 41 1.93 23.04 6.84
C SER A 41 0.71 22.15 6.57
N ASN A 42 -0.34 22.28 7.39
CA ASN A 42 -1.58 21.49 7.22
C ASN A 42 -2.24 21.74 5.85
N SER A 43 -2.11 22.95 5.32
CA SER A 43 -2.64 23.30 3.99
C SER A 43 -1.93 22.55 2.87
N ASP A 44 -0.60 22.47 2.92
CA ASP A 44 0.19 21.75 1.94
C ASP A 44 -0.05 20.24 2.03
N ILE A 45 -0.09 19.68 3.27
CA ILE A 45 -0.42 18.28 3.48
C ILE A 45 -1.78 17.97 2.84
N ALA A 46 -2.82 18.73 3.17
CA ALA A 46 -4.17 18.51 2.65
C ALA A 46 -4.21 18.63 1.11
N LEU A 47 -3.54 19.63 0.54
CA LEU A 47 -3.51 19.84 -0.89
C LEU A 47 -2.82 18.67 -1.63
N TYR A 48 -1.59 18.36 -1.27
CA TYR A 48 -0.78 17.41 -2.01
C TYR A 48 -1.16 15.95 -1.75
N THR A 49 -1.55 15.59 -0.51
CA THR A 49 -1.95 14.21 -0.22
C THR A 49 -3.33 13.85 -0.75
N SER A 50 -4.24 14.82 -0.89
CA SER A 50 -5.55 14.58 -1.50
C SER A 50 -5.43 14.08 -2.95
N TRP A 51 -4.46 14.58 -3.70
CA TRP A 51 -4.21 14.17 -5.07
C TRP A 51 -3.66 12.75 -5.19
N LEU A 52 -3.04 12.21 -4.14
CA LEU A 52 -2.56 10.82 -4.14
C LEU A 52 -3.68 9.79 -4.30
N TYR A 53 -4.94 10.17 -4.07
CA TYR A 53 -6.10 9.31 -4.32
C TYR A 53 -6.46 9.15 -5.81
N LEU A 54 -5.98 10.08 -6.65
CA LEU A 54 -6.32 10.13 -8.07
C LEU A 54 -6.05 8.81 -8.84
N PRO A 55 -4.95 8.08 -8.64
CA PRO A 55 -4.72 6.82 -9.34
C PRO A 55 -5.85 5.80 -9.16
N TRP A 56 -6.47 5.70 -7.99
CA TRP A 56 -7.58 4.78 -7.76
C TRP A 56 -8.86 5.21 -8.49
N VAL A 57 -9.07 6.53 -8.65
CA VAL A 57 -10.23 7.07 -9.39
C VAL A 57 -10.12 6.79 -10.88
N ILE A 58 -8.92 6.95 -11.44
CA ILE A 58 -8.69 6.82 -12.89
C ILE A 58 -8.26 5.41 -13.33
N LYS A 59 -8.29 4.40 -12.44
CA LYS A 59 -8.05 2.98 -12.74
C LYS A 59 -8.65 2.49 -14.07
N PRO A 60 -9.91 2.82 -14.43
CA PRO A 60 -10.54 2.29 -15.65
C PRO A 60 -9.78 2.63 -16.93
N PHE A 61 -9.00 3.72 -16.95
CA PHE A 61 -8.28 4.14 -18.14
C PHE A 61 -7.14 3.22 -18.55
N TRP A 62 -6.46 2.57 -17.59
CA TRP A 62 -5.36 1.64 -17.90
C TRP A 62 -5.64 0.18 -17.53
N SER A 63 -6.78 -0.12 -16.90
CA SER A 63 -7.19 -1.50 -16.63
C SER A 63 -7.13 -2.40 -17.86
N PRO A 64 -7.59 -1.98 -19.08
CA PRO A 64 -7.50 -2.81 -20.27
C PRO A 64 -6.05 -3.18 -20.65
N ILE A 65 -5.08 -2.31 -20.36
CA ILE A 65 -3.66 -2.57 -20.62
C ILE A 65 -3.18 -3.70 -19.72
N ILE A 66 -3.52 -3.63 -18.43
CA ILE A 66 -3.16 -4.65 -17.43
C ILE A 66 -3.82 -5.99 -17.76
N ASP A 67 -5.00 -5.95 -18.41
CA ASP A 67 -5.73 -7.16 -18.80
C ASP A 67 -5.14 -7.85 -20.02
N THR A 68 -4.54 -7.10 -20.93
CA THR A 68 -4.03 -7.58 -22.22
C THR A 68 -2.53 -7.87 -22.21
N VAL A 69 -1.76 -7.14 -21.42
CA VAL A 69 -0.30 -7.22 -21.37
C VAL A 69 0.16 -8.03 -20.16
N ASN A 70 0.91 -9.11 -20.44
CA ASN A 70 1.54 -9.92 -19.40
C ASN A 70 0.53 -10.70 -18.50
N THR A 71 1.06 -11.45 -17.53
CA THR A 71 0.23 -12.22 -16.58
C THR A 71 -0.10 -11.39 -15.36
N LYS A 72 -1.27 -11.61 -14.75
CA LYS A 72 -1.68 -10.95 -13.51
C LYS A 72 -0.66 -11.09 -12.38
N ARG A 73 -0.05 -12.29 -12.28
CA ARG A 73 1.00 -12.56 -11.26
C ARG A 73 2.24 -11.73 -11.47
N SER A 74 2.67 -11.55 -12.72
CA SER A 74 3.84 -10.72 -13.05
C SER A 74 3.62 -9.25 -12.67
N TRP A 75 2.42 -8.72 -12.95
CA TRP A 75 2.03 -7.39 -12.54
C TRP A 75 2.05 -7.23 -11.02
N ILE A 76 1.45 -8.16 -10.26
CA ILE A 76 1.43 -8.11 -8.79
C ILE A 76 2.86 -8.08 -8.23
N ILE A 77 3.73 -8.99 -8.67
CA ILE A 77 5.11 -9.08 -8.19
C ILE A 77 5.91 -7.82 -8.59
N GLY A 78 5.80 -7.37 -9.83
CA GLY A 78 6.51 -6.19 -10.31
C GLY A 78 6.11 -4.93 -9.55
N MET A 79 4.80 -4.71 -9.34
CA MET A 79 4.31 -3.55 -8.59
C MET A 79 4.71 -3.62 -7.11
N GLN A 80 4.70 -4.82 -6.50
CA GLN A 80 5.12 -4.99 -5.12
C GLN A 80 6.61 -4.68 -4.92
N LEU A 81 7.47 -5.10 -5.84
CA LEU A 81 8.89 -4.74 -5.82
C LEU A 81 9.10 -3.24 -5.99
N LEU A 82 8.38 -2.61 -6.92
CA LEU A 82 8.44 -1.17 -7.14
C LEU A 82 8.01 -0.39 -5.89
N ILE A 83 6.91 -0.81 -5.23
CA ILE A 83 6.46 -0.23 -3.97
C ILE A 83 7.54 -0.34 -2.90
N GLY A 84 8.14 -1.53 -2.74
CA GLY A 84 9.22 -1.74 -1.77
C GLY A 84 10.44 -0.85 -2.04
N CYS A 85 10.86 -0.72 -3.30
CA CYS A 85 11.93 0.20 -3.70
C CYS A 85 11.58 1.67 -3.39
N CYS A 86 10.36 2.12 -3.71
CA CYS A 86 9.93 3.48 -3.41
C CYS A 86 9.91 3.77 -1.91
N LEU A 87 9.48 2.81 -1.09
CA LEU A 87 9.51 2.97 0.37
C LEU A 87 10.93 3.11 0.91
N ALA A 88 11.87 2.32 0.39
CA ALA A 88 13.29 2.44 0.74
C ALA A 88 13.85 3.82 0.34
N LEU A 89 13.49 4.31 -0.86
CA LEU A 89 13.92 5.62 -1.34
C LEU A 89 13.30 6.76 -0.52
N ILE A 90 12.06 6.65 -0.07
CA ILE A 90 11.47 7.63 0.86
C ILE A 90 12.34 7.73 2.11
N GLY A 91 12.70 6.61 2.74
CA GLY A 91 13.55 6.60 3.93
C GLY A 91 14.90 7.30 3.69
N LEU A 92 15.51 7.09 2.53
CA LEU A 92 16.80 7.69 2.17
C LEU A 92 16.71 9.19 1.85
N THR A 93 15.55 9.69 1.45
CA THR A 93 15.37 11.08 1.05
C THR A 93 14.91 12.00 2.17
N ILE A 94 14.46 11.46 3.31
CA ILE A 94 14.05 12.26 4.47
C ILE A 94 15.13 13.26 4.96
N PRO A 95 16.43 12.90 5.04
CA PRO A 95 17.47 13.82 5.51
C PRO A 95 17.86 14.93 4.52
N LEU A 96 17.30 14.96 3.30
CA LEU A 96 17.64 15.96 2.29
C LEU A 96 16.83 17.26 2.49
N GLU A 97 17.43 18.40 2.16
CA GLU A 97 16.77 19.71 2.27
C GLU A 97 15.45 19.80 1.48
N SER A 98 15.35 19.11 0.34
CA SER A 98 14.15 19.08 -0.51
C SER A 98 13.33 17.80 -0.33
N PHE A 99 13.38 17.17 0.85
CA PHE A 99 12.73 15.88 1.13
C PHE A 99 11.25 15.83 0.71
N PHE A 100 10.50 16.92 0.92
CA PHE A 100 9.07 16.96 0.61
C PHE A 100 8.78 16.69 -0.85
N LYS A 101 9.53 17.29 -1.77
CA LYS A 101 9.35 17.08 -3.21
C LYS A 101 9.69 15.64 -3.63
N TYR A 102 10.80 15.11 -3.14
CA TYR A 102 11.24 13.75 -3.48
C TYR A 102 10.29 12.69 -2.90
N THR A 103 9.94 12.80 -1.63
CA THR A 103 9.02 11.85 -1.00
C THR A 103 7.64 11.90 -1.63
N LEU A 104 7.16 13.08 -2.05
CA LEU A 104 5.88 13.21 -2.75
C LEU A 104 5.89 12.47 -4.08
N VAL A 105 6.98 12.56 -4.87
CA VAL A 105 7.13 11.81 -6.12
C VAL A 105 7.09 10.30 -5.85
N PHE A 106 7.78 9.82 -4.82
CA PHE A 106 7.74 8.40 -4.47
C PHE A 106 6.37 7.95 -3.97
N PHE A 107 5.65 8.77 -3.21
CA PHE A 107 4.26 8.47 -2.84
C PHE A 107 3.33 8.39 -4.06
N TRP A 108 3.53 9.25 -5.06
CA TRP A 108 2.81 9.14 -6.33
C TRP A 108 3.11 7.83 -7.05
N LEU A 109 4.37 7.42 -7.13
CA LEU A 109 4.76 6.13 -7.72
C LEU A 109 4.15 4.96 -6.95
N ILE A 110 4.13 5.01 -5.61
CA ILE A 110 3.47 3.99 -4.78
C ILE A 110 1.96 3.97 -5.06
N ALA A 111 1.30 5.12 -5.15
CA ALA A 111 -0.12 5.23 -5.43
C ALA A 111 -0.50 4.60 -6.78
N PHE A 112 0.23 4.91 -7.85
CA PHE A 112 0.03 4.31 -9.17
C PHE A 112 0.33 2.81 -9.18
N SER A 113 1.41 2.38 -8.53
CA SER A 113 1.78 0.98 -8.42
C SER A 113 0.75 0.19 -7.63
N SER A 114 0.27 0.73 -6.51
CA SER A 114 -0.78 0.12 -5.70
C SER A 114 -2.10 0.00 -6.47
N ALA A 115 -2.53 1.07 -7.15
CA ALA A 115 -3.74 1.03 -7.97
C ALA A 115 -3.62 0.02 -9.13
N THR A 116 -2.43 -0.16 -9.71
CA THR A 116 -2.14 -1.15 -10.75
C THR A 116 -2.14 -2.57 -10.18
N GLN A 117 -1.53 -2.76 -9.00
CA GLN A 117 -1.56 -4.05 -8.29
C GLN A 117 -2.98 -4.48 -7.95
N ASP A 118 -3.84 -3.56 -7.52
CA ASP A 118 -5.23 -3.74 -7.20
C ASP A 118 -6.04 -4.27 -8.42
N ILE A 119 -5.83 -3.67 -9.62
CA ILE A 119 -6.42 -4.17 -10.87
C ILE A 119 -5.95 -5.61 -11.17
N ALA A 120 -4.66 -5.89 -11.01
CA ALA A 120 -4.11 -7.20 -11.29
C ALA A 120 -4.57 -8.26 -10.27
N ALA A 121 -4.70 -7.89 -9.00
CA ALA A 121 -5.19 -8.75 -7.93
C ALA A 121 -6.67 -9.11 -8.11
N ASP A 122 -7.51 -8.12 -8.39
CA ASP A 122 -8.93 -8.34 -8.70
C ASP A 122 -9.10 -9.18 -9.98
N GLY A 123 -8.32 -8.92 -11.02
CA GLY A 123 -8.31 -9.74 -12.23
C GLY A 123 -7.89 -11.20 -11.95
N LEU A 124 -6.88 -11.43 -11.13
CA LEU A 124 -6.48 -12.78 -10.71
C LEU A 124 -7.58 -13.48 -9.93
N TYR A 125 -8.23 -12.77 -9.02
CA TYR A 125 -9.36 -13.27 -8.23
C TYR A 125 -10.52 -13.72 -9.13
N LEU A 126 -10.93 -12.87 -10.07
CA LEU A 126 -12.04 -13.16 -10.98
C LEU A 126 -11.73 -14.33 -11.93
N LEU A 127 -10.50 -14.43 -12.42
CA LEU A 127 -10.09 -15.50 -13.35
C LEU A 127 -9.87 -16.86 -12.65
N SER A 128 -9.53 -16.84 -11.36
CA SER A 128 -9.15 -18.07 -10.62
C SER A 128 -10.32 -18.76 -9.92
N LEU A 129 -11.44 -18.07 -9.72
CA LEU A 129 -12.55 -18.51 -8.90
C LEU A 129 -13.86 -18.65 -9.71
N SER A 130 -14.66 -19.68 -9.38
CA SER A 130 -16.04 -19.77 -9.87
C SER A 130 -16.90 -18.66 -9.25
N SER A 131 -18.02 -18.29 -9.89
CA SER A 131 -18.93 -17.26 -9.36
C SER A 131 -19.45 -17.58 -7.94
N HIS A 132 -19.63 -18.86 -7.62
CA HIS A 132 -20.01 -19.32 -6.29
C HIS A 132 -18.87 -19.10 -5.27
N ASP A 133 -17.64 -19.43 -5.63
CA ASP A 133 -16.48 -19.23 -4.75
C ASP A 133 -16.17 -17.75 -4.57
N GLN A 134 -16.33 -16.92 -5.61
CA GLN A 134 -16.18 -15.47 -5.53
C GLN A 134 -17.10 -14.87 -4.47
N ALA A 135 -18.38 -15.28 -4.47
CA ALA A 135 -19.34 -14.82 -3.47
C ALA A 135 -18.95 -15.25 -2.05
N TRP A 136 -18.38 -16.45 -1.90
CA TRP A 136 -17.94 -16.95 -0.59
C TRP A 136 -16.71 -16.20 -0.06
N TYR A 137 -15.71 -15.97 -0.92
CA TYR A 137 -14.45 -15.34 -0.52
C TYR A 137 -14.50 -13.81 -0.43
N ILE A 138 -15.60 -13.15 -0.85
CA ILE A 138 -15.70 -11.68 -0.82
C ILE A 138 -15.58 -11.09 0.59
N GLY A 139 -16.15 -11.77 1.59
CA GLY A 139 -16.03 -11.36 2.99
C GLY A 139 -14.60 -11.50 3.51
N ILE A 140 -13.94 -12.59 3.14
CA ILE A 140 -12.56 -12.90 3.54
C ILE A 140 -11.60 -11.87 2.96
N ARG A 141 -11.66 -11.59 1.65
CA ARG A 141 -10.84 -10.56 1.01
C ARG A 141 -10.99 -9.20 1.70
N ASN A 142 -12.23 -8.77 1.94
CA ASN A 142 -12.50 -7.48 2.59
C ASN A 142 -11.97 -7.42 4.02
N THR A 143 -12.06 -8.52 4.76
CA THR A 143 -11.52 -8.63 6.12
C THR A 143 -10.00 -8.47 6.13
N PHE A 144 -9.29 -9.21 5.28
CA PHE A 144 -7.82 -9.15 5.23
C PHE A 144 -7.31 -7.81 4.68
N TYR A 145 -8.03 -7.20 3.73
CA TYR A 145 -7.74 -5.85 3.28
C TYR A 145 -7.87 -4.82 4.42
N ARG A 146 -8.96 -4.91 5.22
CA ARG A 146 -9.13 -4.03 6.39
C ARG A 146 -8.10 -4.30 7.48
N LEU A 147 -7.74 -5.54 7.73
CA LEU A 147 -6.66 -5.90 8.66
C LEU A 147 -5.34 -5.27 8.24
N ALA A 148 -5.03 -5.28 6.94
CA ALA A 148 -3.84 -4.61 6.41
C ALA A 148 -3.84 -3.10 6.68
N ILE A 149 -4.99 -2.44 6.48
CA ILE A 149 -5.13 -1.01 6.78
C ILE A 149 -4.90 -0.74 8.27
N ILE A 150 -5.53 -1.50 9.15
CA ILE A 150 -5.35 -1.36 10.61
C ILE A 150 -3.89 -1.62 11.00
N THR A 151 -3.25 -2.64 10.43
CA THR A 151 -1.84 -2.96 10.67
C THR A 151 -0.94 -1.84 10.18
N GLY A 152 -1.17 -1.34 8.96
CA GLY A 152 -0.41 -0.24 8.37
C GLY A 152 -0.52 1.05 9.19
N GLN A 153 -1.73 1.39 9.65
CA GLN A 153 -1.95 2.56 10.51
C GLN A 153 -1.37 2.38 11.90
N GLY A 154 -1.74 1.28 12.59
CA GLY A 154 -1.41 1.08 13.99
C GLY A 154 0.07 0.75 14.20
N LEU A 155 0.57 -0.28 13.52
CA LEU A 155 1.93 -0.79 13.73
C LEU A 155 3.00 0.25 13.34
N ILE A 156 2.82 0.91 12.18
CA ILE A 156 3.82 1.89 11.70
C ILE A 156 3.85 3.09 12.64
N ILE A 157 2.69 3.60 13.06
CA ILE A 157 2.61 4.75 13.98
C ILE A 157 3.21 4.40 15.34
N ILE A 158 2.95 3.19 15.87
CA ILE A 158 3.52 2.72 17.13
C ILE A 158 5.05 2.62 17.02
N ILE A 159 5.57 2.04 15.94
CA ILE A 159 7.03 1.91 15.73
C ILE A 159 7.68 3.30 15.64
N VAL A 160 7.10 4.21 14.87
CA VAL A 160 7.62 5.59 14.75
C VAL A 160 7.59 6.28 16.11
N GLY A 161 6.50 6.20 16.86
CA GLY A 161 6.39 6.78 18.19
C GLY A 161 7.42 6.22 19.19
N TYR A 162 7.65 4.90 19.14
CA TYR A 162 8.62 4.23 20.00
C TYR A 162 10.08 4.65 19.65
N LEU A 163 10.41 4.69 18.34
CA LEU A 163 11.74 5.14 17.90
C LEU A 163 12.01 6.61 18.25
N THR A 164 11.01 7.47 18.08
CA THR A 164 11.13 8.90 18.47
C THR A 164 11.35 9.04 19.97
N CYS A 165 10.65 8.26 20.78
CA CYS A 165 10.84 8.25 22.23
C CYS A 165 12.25 7.78 22.63
N LEU A 166 12.78 6.73 22.01
CA LEU A 166 14.14 6.23 22.25
C LEU A 166 15.21 7.26 21.88
N LEU A 167 15.07 7.93 20.73
CA LEU A 167 16.01 8.98 20.32
C LEU A 167 16.01 10.15 21.31
N TYR A 168 14.83 10.60 21.74
CA TYR A 168 14.71 11.69 22.70
C TYR A 168 15.32 11.36 24.09
N THR A 169 15.18 10.10 24.54
CA THR A 169 15.80 9.66 25.80
C THR A 169 17.30 9.51 25.67
N SER A 170 17.83 9.18 24.49
CA SER A 170 19.28 9.12 24.24
C SER A 170 19.91 10.51 24.28
N ASP A 171 19.31 11.49 23.62
CA ASP A 171 19.80 12.88 23.60
C ASP A 171 19.77 13.51 24.99
N ALA A 172 18.77 13.17 25.84
CA ALA A 172 18.67 13.65 27.21
C ALA A 172 19.65 12.96 28.18
N ALA A 173 20.27 11.87 27.76
CA ALA A 173 21.28 11.16 28.59
C ALA A 173 22.71 11.62 28.26
N ASP A 174 22.90 12.32 27.15
CA ASP A 174 24.19 12.85 26.69
C ASP A 174 24.40 14.32 27.07
N GLU A 175 23.40 14.97 27.69
CA GLU A 175 23.48 16.30 28.34
C GLU A 175 23.72 16.18 29.85
#